data_4e1ad2cfa3f0cf6ad40a9358ca29b3e8
#
_entry.id   4e1ad2cfa3f0cf6ad40a9358ca29b3e8
#
_cell.length_a   1.000
_cell.length_b   1.000
_cell.length_c   1.000
_cell.angle_alpha   90.00
_cell.angle_beta   90.00
_cell.angle_gamma   90.00
#
_symmetry.space_group_name_H-M   'P 1'
#
loop_
_entity.id
_entity.type
_entity.pdbx_description
1 polymer ?
#
loop_
_entity_poly.entity_id
_entity_poly.type
_entity_poly.pdbx_seq_one_letter_code
_entity_poly.pdbx_strand_id
1 'polypeptide(L)'
;MRGRWRVAVAAVGGPPTAVRFLQMRETPRPRETSADSGPGLPQHRPGRAFAHAGADGSGTPHRSDGRPPHTPRGARRTDPAGHPGTTPPVPGWPAPFVSGVLGLLAVLFALITWQVAVEGPLLRLDERVGARLFERGPAALTQLFSDLGGMPVALPVLVCVLGYALWRRALGLAVCAALTMAAVPALVIPLKVATARQGPLTEAVNYYPSGHTATAAVAYGASALVLLALPRPAWLRGASWPRTWMTPVAAILLTTATGIGLVLHGYHWPLDVLASWCLGPLVLAPLGWVSCRSRRRSSSRTPSC
;
A
#
# COMPACT_ATOMS: atom_id res chain seq x y z
N MET A 1 57.20 3.38 -0.04
CA MET A 1 57.17 2.51 -1.24
C MET A 1 55.75 2.55 -1.79
N ARG A 2 55.53 3.17 -2.96
CA ARG A 2 54.21 3.36 -3.54
C ARG A 2 53.93 2.22 -4.52
N GLY A 3 53.07 1.25 -4.14
CA GLY A 3 52.61 0.18 -5.01
C GLY A 3 51.54 0.69 -6.00
N ARG A 4 51.87 0.74 -7.28
CA ARG A 4 50.94 1.00 -8.38
C ARG A 4 50.16 -0.29 -8.68
N TRP A 5 48.85 -0.29 -8.41
CA TRP A 5 47.97 -1.35 -8.92
C TRP A 5 47.61 -1.07 -10.38
N ARG A 6 48.04 -1.94 -11.29
CA ARG A 6 47.60 -1.95 -12.69
C ARG A 6 46.30 -2.74 -12.77
N VAL A 7 45.23 -2.07 -13.17
CA VAL A 7 43.99 -2.74 -13.53
C VAL A 7 44.16 -3.34 -14.92
N ALA A 8 44.15 -4.66 -15.01
CA ALA A 8 44.08 -5.39 -16.26
C ALA A 8 42.59 -5.46 -16.69
N VAL A 9 42.24 -4.72 -17.72
CA VAL A 9 40.93 -4.87 -18.39
C VAL A 9 41.07 -6.03 -19.37
N ALA A 10 40.45 -7.16 -19.04
CA ALA A 10 40.29 -8.27 -19.99
C ALA A 10 39.09 -7.94 -20.90
N ALA A 11 39.37 -7.64 -22.15
CA ALA A 11 38.37 -7.53 -23.20
C ALA A 11 37.91 -8.93 -23.60
N VAL A 12 36.66 -9.29 -23.23
CA VAL A 12 35.98 -10.47 -23.78
C VAL A 12 35.19 -10.00 -25.00
N GLY A 13 35.73 -10.22 -26.18
CA GLY A 13 35.06 -10.05 -27.45
C GLY A 13 34.11 -11.21 -27.71
N GLY A 14 32.79 -10.93 -27.68
CA GLY A 14 31.74 -11.75 -28.26
C GLY A 14 31.00 -10.96 -29.32
N PRO A 15 30.52 -11.58 -30.43
CA PRO A 15 29.89 -10.86 -31.53
C PRO A 15 28.53 -10.30 -31.13
N PRO A 16 28.11 -9.13 -31.71
CA PRO A 16 26.83 -8.52 -31.37
C PRO A 16 25.69 -9.33 -31.99
N THR A 17 24.86 -9.91 -31.13
CA THR A 17 23.56 -10.46 -31.50
C THR A 17 22.66 -9.32 -31.99
N ALA A 18 22.34 -9.32 -33.28
CA ALA A 18 21.44 -8.37 -33.92
C ALA A 18 20.05 -8.45 -33.27
N VAL A 19 19.64 -7.38 -32.61
CA VAL A 19 18.28 -7.17 -32.15
C VAL A 19 17.43 -6.90 -33.39
N ARG A 20 16.65 -7.90 -33.79
CA ARG A 20 15.69 -7.82 -34.90
C ARG A 20 14.50 -6.99 -34.41
N PHE A 21 14.45 -5.74 -34.83
CA PHE A 21 13.25 -4.90 -34.71
C PHE A 21 12.16 -5.50 -35.57
N LEU A 22 11.11 -6.03 -34.92
CA LEU A 22 9.85 -6.36 -35.55
C LEU A 22 9.16 -5.04 -35.92
N GLN A 23 9.24 -4.64 -37.19
CA GLN A 23 8.38 -3.61 -37.77
C GLN A 23 6.94 -4.12 -37.71
N MET A 24 6.13 -3.48 -36.87
CA MET A 24 4.67 -3.60 -36.93
C MET A 24 4.19 -2.97 -38.24
N ARG A 25 3.68 -3.81 -39.11
CA ARG A 25 2.97 -3.45 -40.34
C ARG A 25 1.68 -2.72 -39.94
N GLU A 26 1.58 -1.46 -40.34
CA GLU A 26 0.32 -0.71 -40.30
C GLU A 26 -0.71 -1.36 -41.22
N THR A 27 -1.86 -1.75 -40.67
CA THR A 27 -3.05 -2.13 -41.41
C THR A 27 -3.83 -0.88 -41.80
N PRO A 28 -4.29 -0.78 -43.07
CA PRO A 28 -5.04 0.40 -43.54
C PRO A 28 -6.43 0.47 -42.90
N ARG A 29 -6.83 1.68 -42.51
CA ARG A 29 -8.20 2.00 -42.07
C ARG A 29 -9.19 1.81 -43.25
N PRO A 30 -10.38 1.25 -43.01
CA PRO A 30 -11.46 1.33 -43.93
C PRO A 30 -12.03 2.75 -44.04
N ARG A 31 -12.27 3.16 -45.24
CA ARG A 31 -12.82 4.44 -45.69
C ARG A 31 -14.29 4.55 -45.27
N GLU A 32 -14.62 5.63 -44.56
CA GLU A 32 -16.03 6.01 -44.31
C GLU A 32 -16.68 6.40 -45.59
N THR A 33 -17.79 5.74 -45.95
CA THR A 33 -18.75 6.16 -46.99
C THR A 33 -19.87 6.93 -46.32
N SER A 34 -19.99 8.18 -46.71
CA SER A 34 -21.12 9.06 -46.44
C SER A 34 -22.34 8.65 -47.25
N ALA A 35 -23.52 8.62 -46.62
CA ALA A 35 -24.83 8.84 -47.22
C ALA A 35 -25.77 9.12 -46.05
N ASP A 36 -26.29 10.23 -45.95
CA ASP A 36 -27.24 11.10 -46.61
C ASP A 36 -28.67 10.92 -46.07
N SER A 37 -29.21 12.06 -45.65
CA SER A 37 -30.57 12.55 -45.76
C SER A 37 -31.69 11.95 -44.88
N GLY A 38 -32.21 12.82 -44.01
CA GLY A 38 -33.58 13.18 -44.08
C GLY A 38 -34.44 13.03 -42.82
N PRO A 39 -35.49 13.82 -42.70
CA PRO A 39 -35.76 14.53 -41.43
C PRO A 39 -37.03 14.01 -40.73
N GLY A 40 -37.19 14.32 -39.44
CA GLY A 40 -38.47 14.05 -38.79
C GLY A 40 -38.46 14.21 -37.28
N LEU A 41 -38.71 15.42 -36.81
CA LEU A 41 -39.25 15.67 -35.50
C LEU A 41 -40.71 15.19 -35.39
N PRO A 42 -41.28 14.84 -34.21
CA PRO A 42 -41.77 15.89 -33.33
C PRO A 42 -41.50 15.70 -31.80
N GLN A 43 -41.37 16.84 -31.21
CA GLN A 43 -41.39 17.04 -29.76
C GLN A 43 -42.75 16.71 -29.17
N HIS A 44 -42.80 15.93 -28.10
CA HIS A 44 -43.95 15.90 -27.21
C HIS A 44 -43.55 16.47 -25.83
N ARG A 45 -44.08 17.65 -25.54
CA ARG A 45 -44.22 18.24 -24.22
C ARG A 45 -45.31 17.52 -23.46
N PRO A 46 -45.18 17.11 -22.21
CA PRO A 46 -46.32 16.80 -21.34
C PRO A 46 -46.84 18.08 -20.67
N GLY A 47 -48.16 18.22 -20.76
CA GLY A 47 -48.88 19.38 -20.32
C GLY A 47 -49.03 19.52 -18.81
N ARG A 48 -49.23 20.77 -18.40
CA ARG A 48 -49.71 21.20 -17.09
C ARG A 48 -51.08 20.63 -16.83
N ALA A 49 -51.29 20.01 -15.71
CA ALA A 49 -52.61 19.75 -15.13
C ALA A 49 -52.99 20.90 -14.23
N PHE A 50 -54.17 21.44 -14.52
CA PHE A 50 -54.80 22.56 -13.81
C PHE A 50 -55.42 22.12 -12.47
N ALA A 51 -55.30 23.01 -11.48
CA ALA A 51 -56.03 22.95 -10.23
C ALA A 51 -57.51 23.25 -10.46
N HIS A 52 -58.41 22.44 -9.93
CA HIS A 52 -59.82 22.78 -9.78
C HIS A 52 -60.06 23.22 -8.34
N ALA A 53 -60.46 24.47 -8.22
CA ALA A 53 -61.12 25.00 -7.06
C ALA A 53 -62.57 24.52 -7.06
N GLY A 54 -63.04 24.01 -5.94
CA GLY A 54 -64.44 23.74 -5.67
C GLY A 54 -64.76 24.29 -4.30
N ALA A 55 -65.66 25.28 -4.31
CA ALA A 55 -66.14 25.97 -3.15
C ALA A 55 -67.36 25.25 -2.53
N ASP A 56 -67.65 25.67 -1.31
CA ASP A 56 -68.95 25.68 -0.60
C ASP A 56 -69.28 24.47 0.27
N GLY A 57 -69.37 24.80 1.54
CA GLY A 57 -69.97 24.00 2.59
C GLY A 57 -69.96 24.75 3.92
N SER A 58 -70.94 25.66 4.07
CA SER A 58 -71.26 26.39 5.32
C SER A 58 -71.63 25.45 6.44
N GLY A 59 -70.94 25.50 7.55
CA GLY A 59 -71.35 24.85 8.80
C GLY A 59 -70.96 25.72 10.00
N THR A 60 -71.96 26.24 10.66
CA THR A 60 -71.96 27.18 11.79
C THR A 60 -71.14 26.74 13.02
N PRO A 61 -70.72 27.72 13.83
CA PRO A 61 -69.75 27.50 14.87
C PRO A 61 -70.33 26.96 16.16
N HIS A 62 -69.73 25.95 16.73
CA HIS A 62 -69.97 25.52 18.10
C HIS A 62 -68.82 26.01 18.99
N ARG A 63 -69.24 26.91 19.82
CA ARG A 63 -68.80 27.33 21.14
C ARG A 63 -67.45 26.89 21.61
N SER A 64 -66.55 27.84 21.69
CA SER A 64 -65.26 27.77 22.32
C SER A 64 -65.38 27.69 23.84
N ASP A 65 -65.08 26.51 24.39
CA ASP A 65 -64.69 26.42 25.79
C ASP A 65 -63.23 26.85 25.88
N GLY A 66 -62.96 27.96 26.50
CA GLY A 66 -61.67 28.59 26.63
C GLY A 66 -60.71 27.80 27.54
N ARG A 67 -60.29 26.61 27.07
CA ARG A 67 -59.14 25.94 27.62
C ARG A 67 -58.01 26.03 26.60
N PRO A 68 -56.88 26.63 26.99
CA PRO A 68 -55.70 26.52 26.13
C PRO A 68 -55.33 25.04 25.93
N PRO A 69 -54.98 24.62 24.73
CA PRO A 69 -54.49 23.26 24.52
C PRO A 69 -53.28 23.06 25.40
N HIS A 70 -53.42 22.15 26.36
CA HIS A 70 -52.25 21.59 27.04
C HIS A 70 -51.44 20.89 26.00
N THR A 71 -50.46 21.60 25.46
CA THR A 71 -49.36 20.96 24.77
C THR A 71 -48.81 19.89 25.72
N PRO A 72 -48.82 18.62 25.33
CA PRO A 72 -48.10 17.64 26.13
C PRO A 72 -46.65 18.13 26.12
N ARG A 73 -46.23 18.67 27.24
CA ARG A 73 -44.84 18.89 27.54
C ARG A 73 -44.21 17.52 27.34
N GLY A 74 -43.64 17.30 26.15
CA GLY A 74 -42.87 16.10 25.88
C GLY A 74 -41.96 15.93 27.07
N ALA A 75 -42.23 14.91 27.87
CA ALA A 75 -41.29 14.46 28.85
C ALA A 75 -39.96 14.33 28.08
N ARG A 76 -39.06 15.27 28.31
CA ARG A 76 -37.68 15.03 28.04
C ARG A 76 -37.38 13.72 28.74
N ARG A 77 -37.40 12.63 27.99
CA ARG A 77 -36.65 11.46 28.39
C ARG A 77 -35.24 11.96 28.53
N THR A 78 -34.87 12.36 29.71
CA THR A 78 -33.52 12.36 30.16
C THR A 78 -33.17 10.89 30.16
N ASP A 79 -32.60 10.44 29.03
CA ASP A 79 -31.81 9.22 29.03
C ASP A 79 -30.77 9.42 30.12
N PRO A 80 -30.76 8.58 31.17
CA PRO A 80 -29.77 8.74 32.24
C PRO A 80 -28.36 8.42 31.79
N ALA A 81 -28.09 8.36 30.51
CA ALA A 81 -26.80 8.15 29.90
C ALA A 81 -26.65 8.99 28.64
N GLY A 82 -26.90 10.31 28.77
CA GLY A 82 -26.52 11.28 27.73
C GLY A 82 -25.03 11.51 27.68
N HIS A 83 -24.27 10.46 27.54
CA HIS A 83 -22.93 10.53 26.97
C HIS A 83 -23.14 10.57 25.46
N PRO A 84 -22.65 11.62 24.74
CA PRO A 84 -22.56 11.54 23.30
C PRO A 84 -21.86 10.23 22.98
N GLY A 85 -22.55 9.38 22.18
CA GLY A 85 -22.11 8.03 21.93
C GLY A 85 -20.64 8.00 21.55
N THR A 86 -19.82 7.73 22.52
CA THR A 86 -18.44 7.33 22.30
C THR A 86 -18.52 5.99 21.62
N THR A 87 -18.62 6.02 20.27
CA THR A 87 -18.20 4.85 19.49
C THR A 87 -16.92 4.39 20.12
N PRO A 88 -16.83 3.13 20.60
CA PRO A 88 -15.60 2.65 21.22
C PRO A 88 -14.47 2.99 20.27
N PRO A 89 -13.39 3.61 20.75
CA PRO A 89 -12.26 3.94 19.89
C PRO A 89 -11.82 2.63 19.25
N VAL A 90 -11.82 2.60 17.92
CA VAL A 90 -11.20 1.48 17.19
C VAL A 90 -9.82 1.33 17.82
N PRO A 91 -9.41 0.13 18.32
CA PRO A 91 -8.14 -0.05 18.98
C PRO A 91 -7.02 0.33 18.00
N GLY A 92 -6.63 1.57 18.02
CA GLY A 92 -5.42 2.05 17.39
C GLY A 92 -4.31 1.93 18.42
N TRP A 93 -3.18 1.38 18.05
CA TRP A 93 -2.00 1.40 18.88
C TRP A 93 -1.73 2.83 19.35
N PRO A 94 -1.49 3.06 20.66
CA PRO A 94 -1.23 4.40 21.15
C PRO A 94 -0.04 5.01 20.40
N ALA A 95 -0.15 6.28 20.01
CA ALA A 95 0.90 6.98 19.28
C ALA A 95 2.31 6.82 19.86
N PRO A 96 2.51 6.88 21.20
CA PRO A 96 3.82 6.68 21.81
C PRO A 96 4.38 5.27 21.58
N PHE A 97 3.54 4.24 21.52
CA PHE A 97 3.98 2.88 21.23
C PHE A 97 4.52 2.77 19.79
N VAL A 98 3.78 3.31 18.80
CA VAL A 98 4.23 3.30 17.40
C VAL A 98 5.54 4.07 17.25
N SER A 99 5.67 5.24 17.87
CA SER A 99 6.90 6.03 17.84
C SER A 99 8.07 5.30 18.51
N GLY A 100 7.81 4.61 19.61
CA GLY A 100 8.81 3.79 20.30
C GLY A 100 9.32 2.64 19.44
N VAL A 101 8.42 1.92 18.77
CA VAL A 101 8.78 0.84 17.83
C VAL A 101 9.60 1.38 16.65
N LEU A 102 9.16 2.47 16.03
CA LEU A 102 9.92 3.08 14.94
C LEU A 102 11.30 3.57 15.40
N GLY A 103 11.39 4.16 16.58
CA GLY A 103 12.68 4.55 17.19
C GLY A 103 13.60 3.37 17.40
N LEU A 104 13.08 2.25 17.93
CA LEU A 104 13.85 1.02 18.11
C LEU A 104 14.33 0.47 16.75
N LEU A 105 13.47 0.42 15.74
CA LEU A 105 13.85 -0.06 14.42
C LEU A 105 14.90 0.84 13.76
N ALA A 106 14.82 2.16 13.96
CA ALA A 106 15.85 3.09 13.49
C ALA A 106 17.19 2.86 14.18
N VAL A 107 17.21 2.66 15.49
CA VAL A 107 18.42 2.35 16.24
C VAL A 107 19.02 1.01 15.80
N LEU A 108 18.20 -0.03 15.66
CA LEU A 108 18.66 -1.34 15.17
C LEU A 108 19.21 -1.24 13.75
N PHE A 109 18.53 -0.55 12.85
CA PHE A 109 19.03 -0.32 11.50
C PHE A 109 20.39 0.41 11.50
N ALA A 110 20.50 1.47 12.27
CA ALA A 110 21.75 2.23 12.41
C ALA A 110 22.90 1.37 12.99
N LEU A 111 22.62 0.57 14.02
CA LEU A 111 23.62 -0.33 14.61
C LEU A 111 24.06 -1.42 13.63
N ILE A 112 23.14 -2.05 12.91
CA ILE A 112 23.48 -3.07 11.90
C ILE A 112 24.30 -2.42 10.77
N THR A 113 23.87 -1.26 10.27
CA THR A 113 24.58 -0.53 9.22
C THR A 113 26.00 -0.15 9.66
N TRP A 114 26.13 0.35 10.90
CA TRP A 114 27.45 0.66 11.47
C TRP A 114 28.34 -0.58 11.56
N GLN A 115 27.82 -1.69 12.09
CA GLN A 115 28.57 -2.95 12.18
C GLN A 115 29.03 -3.46 10.80
N VAL A 116 28.18 -3.32 9.79
CA VAL A 116 28.53 -3.69 8.42
C VAL A 116 29.60 -2.76 7.86
N ALA A 117 29.49 -1.46 8.09
CA ALA A 117 30.42 -0.45 7.56
C ALA A 117 31.84 -0.54 8.18
N VAL A 118 31.93 -0.96 9.45
CA VAL A 118 33.23 -1.10 10.15
C VAL A 118 33.74 -2.54 10.22
N GLU A 119 33.11 -3.47 9.49
CA GLU A 119 33.42 -4.91 9.52
C GLU A 119 33.47 -5.47 10.96
N GLY A 120 32.52 -5.04 11.78
CA GLY A 120 32.47 -5.31 13.20
C GLY A 120 32.20 -6.77 13.57
N PRO A 121 32.24 -7.12 14.86
CA PRO A 121 32.14 -8.51 15.34
C PRO A 121 30.83 -9.21 14.98
N LEU A 122 29.74 -8.45 14.73
CA LEU A 122 28.47 -9.03 14.30
C LEU A 122 28.55 -9.69 12.91
N LEU A 123 29.44 -9.23 12.02
CA LEU A 123 29.61 -9.85 10.72
C LEU A 123 30.05 -11.30 10.82
N ARG A 124 31.03 -11.58 11.70
CA ARG A 124 31.50 -12.96 11.90
C ARG A 124 30.41 -13.90 12.41
N LEU A 125 29.50 -13.37 13.26
CA LEU A 125 28.33 -14.12 13.72
C LEU A 125 27.35 -14.35 12.55
N ASP A 126 27.09 -13.30 11.77
CA ASP A 126 26.21 -13.31 10.61
C ASP A 126 26.67 -14.33 9.54
N GLU A 127 27.96 -14.31 9.23
CA GLU A 127 28.58 -15.26 8.31
C GLU A 127 28.48 -16.71 8.80
N ARG A 128 28.74 -16.95 10.11
CA ARG A 128 28.58 -18.28 10.70
C ARG A 128 27.13 -18.77 10.67
N VAL A 129 26.19 -17.88 10.95
CA VAL A 129 24.75 -18.21 10.90
C VAL A 129 24.33 -18.45 9.47
N GLY A 130 24.69 -17.56 8.55
CA GLY A 130 24.43 -17.69 7.12
C GLY A 130 24.97 -19.02 6.58
N ALA A 131 26.25 -19.32 6.79
CA ALA A 131 26.88 -20.56 6.32
C ALA A 131 26.18 -21.84 6.84
N ARG A 132 25.52 -21.77 8.00
CA ARG A 132 24.73 -22.91 8.53
C ARG A 132 23.33 -23.01 7.90
N LEU A 133 22.83 -21.92 7.34
CA LEU A 133 21.47 -21.83 6.80
C LEU A 133 21.43 -22.01 5.28
N PHE A 134 22.52 -21.71 4.57
CA PHE A 134 22.56 -21.78 3.11
C PHE A 134 22.25 -23.17 2.60
N GLU A 135 21.56 -23.20 1.45
CA GLU A 135 21.16 -24.42 0.74
C GLU A 135 20.32 -25.39 1.58
N ARG A 136 19.71 -24.90 2.68
CA ARG A 136 18.77 -25.68 3.48
C ARG A 136 17.36 -25.56 2.94
N GLY A 137 16.75 -26.74 2.72
CA GLY A 137 15.39 -26.86 2.22
C GLY A 137 15.31 -27.09 0.69
N PRO A 138 14.10 -27.34 0.17
CA PRO A 138 13.89 -27.56 -1.24
C PRO A 138 14.21 -26.30 -2.05
N ALA A 139 15.14 -26.39 -3.00
CA ALA A 139 15.62 -25.24 -3.80
C ALA A 139 14.45 -24.51 -4.51
N ALA A 140 13.46 -25.23 -5.04
CA ALA A 140 12.30 -24.62 -5.67
C ALA A 140 11.45 -23.76 -4.70
N LEU A 141 11.33 -24.17 -3.43
CA LEU A 141 10.58 -23.43 -2.43
C LEU A 141 11.32 -22.18 -1.97
N THR A 142 12.63 -22.28 -1.72
CA THR A 142 13.46 -21.14 -1.33
C THR A 142 13.56 -20.12 -2.45
N GLN A 143 13.64 -20.57 -3.71
CA GLN A 143 13.57 -19.71 -4.89
C GLN A 143 12.21 -19.00 -4.98
N LEU A 144 11.09 -19.73 -4.86
CA LEU A 144 9.76 -19.15 -4.88
C LEU A 144 9.62 -18.04 -3.82
N PHE A 145 10.09 -18.29 -2.61
CA PHE A 145 10.07 -17.30 -1.55
C PHE A 145 10.92 -16.07 -1.86
N SER A 146 12.11 -16.28 -2.44
CA SER A 146 12.98 -15.19 -2.88
C SER A 146 12.31 -14.33 -3.95
N ASP A 147 11.62 -14.96 -4.90
CA ASP A 147 10.96 -14.30 -6.03
C ASP A 147 9.77 -13.43 -5.59
N LEU A 148 9.14 -13.72 -4.44
CA LEU A 148 8.07 -12.87 -3.88
C LEU A 148 8.52 -11.42 -3.69
N GLY A 149 9.81 -11.18 -3.39
CA GLY A 149 10.36 -9.84 -3.24
C GLY A 149 10.92 -9.26 -4.54
N GLY A 150 10.93 -10.04 -5.61
CA GLY A 150 11.37 -9.58 -6.93
C GLY A 150 10.44 -8.53 -7.52
N MET A 151 11.00 -7.63 -8.32
CA MET A 151 10.21 -6.60 -9.02
C MET A 151 9.06 -7.18 -9.86
N PRO A 152 9.22 -8.33 -10.57
CA PRO A 152 8.15 -8.91 -11.38
C PRO A 152 6.93 -9.36 -10.56
N VAL A 153 7.07 -9.60 -9.25
CA VAL A 153 5.98 -10.05 -8.38
C VAL A 153 5.48 -8.92 -7.48
N ALA A 154 6.36 -8.26 -6.76
CA ALA A 154 5.97 -7.25 -5.77
C ALA A 154 5.42 -5.96 -6.39
N LEU A 155 5.98 -5.49 -7.53
CA LEU A 155 5.52 -4.26 -8.17
C LEU A 155 4.13 -4.38 -8.79
N PRO A 156 3.75 -5.44 -9.53
CA PRO A 156 2.39 -5.60 -10.04
C PRO A 156 1.34 -5.58 -8.94
N VAL A 157 1.60 -6.19 -7.78
CA VAL A 157 0.69 -6.13 -6.62
C VAL A 157 0.46 -4.68 -6.18
N LEU A 158 1.55 -3.93 -6.01
CA LEU A 158 1.46 -2.52 -5.64
C LEU A 158 0.74 -1.69 -6.73
N VAL A 159 1.08 -1.90 -8.01
CA VAL A 159 0.45 -1.19 -9.14
C VAL A 159 -1.06 -1.44 -9.20
N CYS A 160 -1.52 -2.66 -8.99
CA CYS A 160 -2.96 -2.97 -8.89
C CYS A 160 -3.64 -2.19 -7.76
N VAL A 161 -2.99 -2.12 -6.58
CA VAL A 161 -3.52 -1.38 -5.43
C VAL A 161 -3.49 0.13 -5.67
N LEU A 162 -2.45 0.66 -6.33
CA LEU A 162 -2.40 2.07 -6.75
C LEU A 162 -3.50 2.39 -7.76
N GLY A 163 -3.71 1.52 -8.77
CA GLY A 163 -4.81 1.64 -9.72
C GLY A 163 -6.18 1.68 -9.01
N TYR A 164 -6.39 0.82 -8.02
CA TYR A 164 -7.58 0.86 -7.17
C TYR A 164 -7.71 2.17 -6.40
N ALA A 165 -6.62 2.69 -5.82
CA ALA A 165 -6.62 3.96 -5.11
C ALA A 165 -6.94 5.15 -6.04
N LEU A 166 -6.40 5.15 -7.25
CA LEU A 166 -6.69 6.16 -8.28
C LEU A 166 -8.16 6.09 -8.72
N TRP A 167 -8.67 4.90 -9.00
CA TRP A 167 -10.09 4.69 -9.29
C TRP A 167 -11.01 5.23 -8.18
N ARG A 168 -10.59 5.05 -6.92
CA ARG A 168 -11.28 5.61 -5.74
C ARG A 168 -11.05 7.11 -5.53
N ARG A 169 -10.34 7.77 -6.45
CA ARG A 169 -9.93 9.19 -6.37
C ARG A 169 -9.13 9.53 -5.10
N ALA A 170 -8.41 8.58 -4.55
CA ALA A 170 -7.57 8.73 -3.38
C ALA A 170 -6.13 9.12 -3.77
N LEU A 171 -5.97 10.20 -4.55
CA LEU A 171 -4.70 10.63 -5.14
C LEU A 171 -3.58 10.77 -4.09
N GLY A 172 -3.88 11.38 -2.93
CA GLY A 172 -2.88 11.55 -1.87
C GLY A 172 -2.31 10.23 -1.35
N LEU A 173 -3.15 9.17 -1.23
CA LEU A 173 -2.68 7.83 -0.84
C LEU A 173 -1.86 7.19 -1.96
N ALA A 174 -2.31 7.31 -3.21
CA ALA A 174 -1.61 6.73 -4.36
C ALA A 174 -0.23 7.37 -4.54
N VAL A 175 -0.15 8.70 -4.51
CA VAL A 175 1.12 9.43 -4.63
C VAL A 175 2.05 9.11 -3.45
N CYS A 176 1.54 9.13 -2.22
CA CYS A 176 2.35 8.81 -1.05
C CYS A 176 2.90 7.37 -1.13
N ALA A 177 2.10 6.39 -1.55
CA ALA A 177 2.55 5.01 -1.71
C ALA A 177 3.58 4.85 -2.84
N ALA A 178 3.40 5.56 -3.95
CA ALA A 178 4.37 5.58 -5.05
C ALA A 178 5.71 6.20 -4.60
N LEU A 179 5.68 7.33 -3.89
CA LEU A 179 6.89 7.97 -3.33
C LEU A 179 7.57 7.07 -2.29
N THR A 180 6.79 6.38 -1.45
CA THR A 180 7.30 5.40 -0.49
C THR A 180 8.04 4.27 -1.20
N MET A 181 7.51 3.78 -2.32
CA MET A 181 8.19 2.75 -3.14
C MET A 181 9.44 3.30 -3.82
N ALA A 182 9.40 4.53 -4.36
CA ALA A 182 10.56 5.19 -4.95
C ALA A 182 11.69 5.46 -3.95
N ALA A 183 11.36 5.61 -2.66
CA ALA A 183 12.36 5.77 -1.60
C ALA A 183 13.22 4.51 -1.41
N VAL A 184 12.72 3.32 -1.79
CA VAL A 184 13.50 2.06 -1.63
C VAL A 184 14.81 2.12 -2.41
N PRO A 185 14.82 2.27 -3.75
CA PRO A 185 16.09 2.37 -4.48
C PRO A 185 16.90 3.60 -4.08
N ALA A 186 16.25 4.72 -3.76
CA ALA A 186 16.92 5.95 -3.34
C ALA A 186 17.72 5.79 -2.04
N LEU A 187 17.31 4.90 -1.13
CA LEU A 187 17.99 4.60 0.12
C LEU A 187 18.93 3.38 -0.01
N VAL A 188 18.46 2.31 -0.68
CA VAL A 188 19.19 1.05 -0.77
C VAL A 188 20.43 1.17 -1.66
N ILE A 189 20.35 1.88 -2.81
CA ILE A 189 21.47 1.97 -3.74
C ILE A 189 22.67 2.69 -3.11
N PRO A 190 22.55 3.88 -2.48
CA PRO A 190 23.68 4.53 -1.82
C PRO A 190 24.28 3.68 -0.70
N LEU A 191 23.44 2.99 0.10
CA LEU A 191 23.93 2.10 1.16
C LEU A 191 24.72 0.92 0.60
N LYS A 192 24.27 0.33 -0.50
CA LYS A 192 24.99 -0.75 -1.20
C LYS A 192 26.38 -0.30 -1.66
N VAL A 193 26.45 0.87 -2.27
CA VAL A 193 27.73 1.44 -2.73
C VAL A 193 28.63 1.81 -1.55
N ALA A 194 28.08 2.42 -0.50
CA ALA A 194 28.85 2.86 0.65
C ALA A 194 29.42 1.70 1.48
N THR A 195 28.70 0.57 1.60
CA THR A 195 29.16 -0.58 2.38
C THR A 195 29.98 -1.57 1.56
N ALA A 196 29.79 -1.61 0.25
CA ALA A 196 30.44 -2.53 -0.69
C ALA A 196 30.51 -4.00 -0.18
N ARG A 197 29.52 -4.41 0.63
CA ARG A 197 29.50 -5.72 1.27
C ARG A 197 29.45 -6.84 0.25
N GLN A 198 30.31 -7.84 0.40
CA GLN A 198 30.34 -9.02 -0.47
C GLN A 198 29.16 -9.95 -0.19
N GLY A 199 28.68 -10.62 -1.23
CA GLY A 199 27.62 -11.62 -1.13
C GLY A 199 28.08 -12.94 -0.55
N PRO A 200 27.13 -13.81 -0.09
CA PRO A 200 27.48 -15.05 0.63
C PRO A 200 28.19 -16.08 -0.24
N LEU A 201 27.77 -16.26 -1.49
CA LEU A 201 28.25 -17.32 -2.39
C LEU A 201 28.88 -16.74 -3.67
N THR A 202 29.35 -15.50 -3.62
CA THR A 202 29.88 -14.80 -4.79
C THR A 202 30.92 -13.77 -4.38
N GLU A 203 31.86 -13.48 -5.31
CA GLU A 203 32.81 -12.39 -5.16
C GLU A 203 32.19 -11.02 -5.45
N ALA A 204 30.94 -10.98 -5.89
CA ALA A 204 30.25 -9.72 -6.17
C ALA A 204 29.98 -8.94 -4.88
N VAL A 205 30.09 -7.62 -4.97
CA VAL A 205 29.88 -6.67 -3.87
C VAL A 205 28.53 -5.97 -3.98
N ASN A 206 28.21 -5.13 -3.01
CA ASN A 206 26.97 -4.34 -2.93
C ASN A 206 25.74 -5.19 -2.55
N TYR A 207 25.88 -6.07 -1.58
CA TYR A 207 24.76 -6.93 -1.11
C TYR A 207 23.96 -6.29 0.00
N TYR A 208 24.55 -5.45 0.86
CA TYR A 208 23.86 -4.80 1.99
C TYR A 208 23.21 -3.45 1.59
N PRO A 209 22.00 -3.17 2.03
CA PRO A 209 21.00 -4.08 2.54
C PRO A 209 20.29 -4.84 1.40
N SER A 210 19.44 -5.84 1.76
CA SER A 210 18.70 -6.65 0.78
C SER A 210 17.64 -5.84 0.03
N GLY A 211 17.83 -5.66 -1.28
CA GLY A 211 16.87 -4.95 -2.14
C GLY A 211 15.54 -5.68 -2.27
N HIS A 212 15.53 -7.01 -2.44
CA HIS A 212 14.32 -7.82 -2.53
C HIS A 212 13.48 -7.73 -1.26
N THR A 213 14.12 -7.86 -0.08
CA THR A 213 13.42 -7.75 1.20
C THR A 213 12.84 -6.35 1.41
N ALA A 214 13.59 -5.29 1.08
CA ALA A 214 13.11 -3.92 1.18
C ALA A 214 11.93 -3.65 0.22
N THR A 215 12.02 -4.14 -1.03
CA THR A 215 10.94 -4.07 -2.02
C THR A 215 9.69 -4.80 -1.53
N ALA A 216 9.82 -6.03 -1.03
CA ALA A 216 8.69 -6.79 -0.45
C ALA A 216 8.04 -6.05 0.72
N ALA A 217 8.84 -5.59 1.68
CA ALA A 217 8.35 -4.88 2.86
C ALA A 217 7.54 -3.63 2.48
N VAL A 218 8.06 -2.84 1.54
CA VAL A 218 7.40 -1.60 1.14
C VAL A 218 6.24 -1.85 0.18
N ALA A 219 6.36 -2.74 -0.81
CA ALA A 219 5.27 -3.01 -1.75
C ALA A 219 4.06 -3.65 -1.06
N TYR A 220 4.27 -4.71 -0.28
CA TYR A 220 3.18 -5.37 0.44
C TYR A 220 2.66 -4.53 1.62
N GLY A 221 3.55 -3.87 2.35
CA GLY A 221 3.18 -2.98 3.44
C GLY A 221 2.37 -1.77 2.96
N ALA A 222 2.79 -1.10 1.88
CA ALA A 222 2.04 -0.01 1.26
C ALA A 222 0.69 -0.48 0.73
N SER A 223 0.65 -1.65 0.07
CA SER A 223 -0.59 -2.26 -0.39
C SER A 223 -1.57 -2.50 0.77
N ALA A 224 -1.09 -3.06 1.87
CA ALA A 224 -1.91 -3.28 3.07
C ALA A 224 -2.45 -1.96 3.65
N LEU A 225 -1.60 -0.94 3.79
CA LEU A 225 -1.99 0.37 4.34
C LEU A 225 -3.03 1.08 3.46
N VAL A 226 -2.84 1.08 2.13
CA VAL A 226 -3.77 1.67 1.17
C VAL A 226 -5.10 0.93 1.17
N LEU A 227 -5.07 -0.41 1.09
CA LEU A 227 -6.29 -1.23 1.15
C LEU A 227 -7.04 -1.02 2.45
N LEU A 228 -6.37 -0.90 3.57
CA LEU A 228 -7.00 -0.62 4.86
C LEU A 228 -7.58 0.79 4.94
N ALA A 229 -7.02 1.78 4.26
CA ALA A 229 -7.52 3.16 4.27
C ALA A 229 -8.75 3.35 3.37
N LEU A 230 -8.93 2.51 2.36
CA LEU A 230 -10.03 2.62 1.39
C LEU A 230 -11.23 1.74 1.76
N PRO A 231 -12.47 2.15 1.43
CA PRO A 231 -13.64 1.30 1.59
C PRO A 231 -13.54 0.06 0.69
N ARG A 232 -14.17 -1.04 1.12
CA ARG A 232 -14.22 -2.26 0.29
C ARG A 232 -14.97 -2.01 -1.02
N PRO A 233 -14.52 -2.62 -2.14
CA PRO A 233 -15.31 -2.68 -3.36
C PRO A 233 -16.68 -3.32 -3.09
N ALA A 234 -17.71 -2.94 -3.85
CA ALA A 234 -19.08 -3.41 -3.64
C ALA A 234 -19.17 -4.96 -3.69
N TRP A 235 -18.46 -5.59 -4.61
CA TRP A 235 -18.44 -7.04 -4.80
C TRP A 235 -17.74 -7.81 -3.66
N LEU A 236 -16.93 -7.14 -2.81
CA LEU A 236 -16.31 -7.72 -1.62
C LEU A 236 -17.02 -7.37 -0.31
N ARG A 237 -18.14 -6.63 -0.35
CA ARG A 237 -18.81 -6.22 0.90
C ARG A 237 -19.40 -7.39 1.68
N GLY A 238 -19.81 -8.45 0.99
CA GLY A 238 -20.35 -9.67 1.59
C GLY A 238 -19.29 -10.63 2.14
N ALA A 239 -18.00 -10.38 1.87
CA ALA A 239 -16.94 -11.26 2.34
C ALA A 239 -16.74 -11.09 3.85
N SER A 240 -16.89 -12.17 4.61
CA SER A 240 -16.82 -12.21 6.07
C SER A 240 -15.41 -12.10 6.65
N TRP A 241 -14.37 -12.10 5.82
CA TRP A 241 -12.98 -12.08 6.28
C TRP A 241 -12.60 -10.75 6.96
N PRO A 242 -12.01 -10.81 8.12
CA PRO A 242 -11.62 -9.63 8.90
C PRO A 242 -10.36 -8.97 8.31
N ARG A 243 -10.57 -8.10 7.32
CA ARG A 243 -9.53 -7.39 6.59
C ARG A 243 -8.54 -6.63 7.49
N THR A 244 -9.01 -6.18 8.65
CA THR A 244 -8.23 -5.35 9.57
C THR A 244 -6.94 -6.01 10.05
N TRP A 245 -6.92 -7.33 10.18
CA TRP A 245 -5.73 -8.06 10.56
C TRP A 245 -5.16 -8.95 9.43
N MET A 246 -5.99 -9.44 8.51
CA MET A 246 -5.52 -10.33 7.43
C MET A 246 -4.58 -9.63 6.45
N THR A 247 -4.88 -8.39 6.05
CA THR A 247 -4.01 -7.66 5.12
C THR A 247 -2.61 -7.36 5.69
N PRO A 248 -2.45 -6.86 6.92
CA PRO A 248 -1.13 -6.67 7.49
C PRO A 248 -0.43 -8.00 7.78
N VAL A 249 -1.15 -9.03 8.23
CA VAL A 249 -0.58 -10.38 8.42
C VAL A 249 -0.05 -10.92 7.09
N ALA A 250 -0.81 -10.84 6.01
CA ALA A 250 -0.36 -11.27 4.69
C ALA A 250 0.90 -10.52 4.24
N ALA A 251 0.95 -9.20 4.43
CA ALA A 251 2.12 -8.39 4.09
C ALA A 251 3.35 -8.82 4.91
N ILE A 252 3.18 -9.07 6.20
CA ILE A 252 4.26 -9.56 7.08
C ILE A 252 4.74 -10.94 6.64
N LEU A 253 3.81 -11.87 6.38
CA LEU A 253 4.15 -13.23 5.96
C LEU A 253 4.90 -13.25 4.62
N LEU A 254 4.44 -12.48 3.62
CA LEU A 254 5.10 -12.37 2.31
C LEU A 254 6.51 -11.77 2.44
N THR A 255 6.66 -10.72 3.24
CA THR A 255 7.96 -10.08 3.49
C THR A 255 8.91 -11.01 4.24
N THR A 256 8.40 -11.72 5.25
CA THR A 256 9.19 -12.69 6.03
C THR A 256 9.60 -13.88 5.18
N ALA A 257 8.67 -14.43 4.38
CA ALA A 257 8.97 -15.51 3.45
C ALA A 257 10.05 -15.10 2.45
N THR A 258 9.96 -13.88 1.88
CA THR A 258 11.01 -13.34 1.00
C THR A 258 12.39 -13.35 1.70
N GLY A 259 12.48 -12.78 2.89
CA GLY A 259 13.75 -12.71 3.61
C GLY A 259 14.32 -14.08 3.96
N ILE A 260 13.47 -15.01 4.42
CA ILE A 260 13.86 -16.40 4.71
C ILE A 260 14.33 -17.08 3.42
N GLY A 261 13.60 -16.96 2.32
CA GLY A 261 13.96 -17.54 1.03
C GLY A 261 15.34 -17.07 0.56
N LEU A 262 15.61 -15.77 0.65
CA LEU A 262 16.89 -15.18 0.25
C LEU A 262 18.06 -15.69 1.09
N VAL A 263 17.90 -15.88 2.38
CA VAL A 263 18.94 -16.44 3.26
C VAL A 263 19.15 -17.93 2.97
N LEU A 264 18.05 -18.71 2.95
CA LEU A 264 18.15 -20.15 2.73
C LEU A 264 18.71 -20.51 1.34
N HIS A 265 18.42 -19.67 0.34
CA HIS A 265 18.97 -19.86 -1.01
C HIS A 265 20.42 -19.38 -1.16
N GLY A 266 20.94 -18.66 -0.16
CA GLY A 266 22.32 -18.11 -0.18
C GLY A 266 22.45 -16.82 -0.99
N TYR A 267 21.36 -16.10 -1.27
CA TYR A 267 21.42 -14.83 -2.00
C TYR A 267 21.84 -13.66 -1.11
N HIS A 268 21.51 -13.70 0.19
CA HIS A 268 21.80 -12.63 1.14
C HIS A 268 22.21 -13.18 2.51
N TRP A 269 23.02 -12.42 3.20
CA TRP A 269 23.33 -12.65 4.61
C TRP A 269 22.11 -12.32 5.49
N PRO A 270 21.94 -12.96 6.66
CA PRO A 270 20.88 -12.66 7.60
C PRO A 270 20.78 -11.18 7.98
N LEU A 271 21.91 -10.49 8.24
CA LEU A 271 21.91 -9.06 8.58
C LEU A 271 21.44 -8.16 7.45
N ASP A 272 21.65 -8.53 6.16
CA ASP A 272 21.14 -7.77 5.02
C ASP A 272 19.61 -7.76 5.02
N VAL A 273 19.01 -8.90 5.37
CA VAL A 273 17.56 -9.09 5.48
C VAL A 273 17.00 -8.38 6.71
N LEU A 274 17.64 -8.54 7.88
CA LEU A 274 17.23 -7.88 9.13
C LEU A 274 17.25 -6.35 9.00
N ALA A 275 18.30 -5.80 8.38
CA ALA A 275 18.37 -4.37 8.10
C ALA A 275 17.19 -3.91 7.23
N SER A 276 16.82 -4.67 6.20
CA SER A 276 15.70 -4.34 5.32
C SER A 276 14.35 -4.48 6.03
N TRP A 277 14.19 -5.42 6.98
CA TRP A 277 13.01 -5.51 7.83
C TRP A 277 12.89 -4.32 8.80
N CYS A 278 14.01 -3.76 9.26
CA CYS A 278 13.99 -2.52 10.02
C CYS A 278 13.66 -1.30 9.14
N LEU A 279 14.26 -1.23 7.95
CA LEU A 279 14.09 -0.11 7.02
C LEU A 279 12.66 -0.02 6.48
N GLY A 280 12.02 -1.15 6.15
CA GLY A 280 10.68 -1.18 5.56
C GLY A 280 9.63 -0.39 6.35
N PRO A 281 9.39 -0.66 7.65
CA PRO A 281 8.46 0.11 8.48
C PRO A 281 8.83 1.59 8.62
N LEU A 282 10.11 1.95 8.63
CA LEU A 282 10.57 3.33 8.68
C LEU A 282 10.17 4.09 7.42
N VAL A 283 10.37 3.49 6.26
CA VAL A 283 9.97 4.04 4.95
C VAL A 283 8.44 4.11 4.81
N LEU A 284 7.71 3.17 5.41
CA LEU A 284 6.24 3.14 5.39
C LEU A 284 5.58 4.13 6.37
N ALA A 285 6.30 4.67 7.35
CA ALA A 285 5.73 5.51 8.40
C ALA A 285 4.94 6.74 7.88
N PRO A 286 5.42 7.50 6.88
CA PRO A 286 4.66 8.62 6.31
C PRO A 286 3.33 8.17 5.69
N LEU A 287 3.33 7.06 4.95
CA LEU A 287 2.12 6.49 4.35
C LEU A 287 1.14 6.01 5.43
N GLY A 288 1.64 5.39 6.50
CA GLY A 288 0.84 4.99 7.65
C GLY A 288 0.10 6.19 8.27
N TRP A 289 0.79 7.32 8.45
CA TRP A 289 0.19 8.54 8.97
C TRP A 289 -0.90 9.13 8.04
N VAL A 290 -0.63 9.19 6.71
CA VAL A 290 -1.61 9.64 5.71
C VAL A 290 -2.83 8.71 5.70
N SER A 291 -2.60 7.40 5.77
CA SER A 291 -3.67 6.38 5.82
C SER A 291 -4.57 6.54 7.05
N CYS A 292 -4.01 6.79 8.22
CA CYS A 292 -4.77 7.06 9.44
C CYS A 292 -5.61 8.33 9.35
N ARG A 293 -5.06 9.40 8.78
CA ARG A 293 -5.81 10.65 8.56
C ARG A 293 -6.99 10.47 7.61
N SER A 294 -6.80 9.72 6.53
CA SER A 294 -7.86 9.43 5.56
C SER A 294 -9.03 8.69 6.21
N ARG A 295 -8.76 7.71 7.07
CA ARG A 295 -9.80 6.97 7.83
C ARG A 295 -10.61 7.88 8.75
N ARG A 296 -9.93 8.75 9.52
CA ARG A 296 -10.61 9.68 10.45
C ARG A 296 -11.55 10.62 9.70
N ARG A 297 -11.16 11.15 8.53
CA ARG A 297 -11.99 12.02 7.69
C ARG A 297 -13.21 11.30 7.10
N SER A 298 -13.11 10.02 6.81
CA SER A 298 -14.24 9.21 6.31
C SER A 298 -15.27 8.93 7.43
N SER A 299 -14.81 8.68 8.65
CA SER A 299 -15.68 8.44 9.81
C SER A 299 -16.46 9.68 10.24
N SER A 300 -15.89 10.89 10.10
CA SER A 300 -16.57 12.14 10.46
C SER A 300 -17.57 12.63 9.42
N ARG A 301 -17.64 12.02 8.23
CA ARG A 301 -18.56 12.38 7.14
C ARG A 301 -19.80 11.52 7.05
N THR A 302 -19.97 10.50 7.87
CA THR A 302 -21.26 9.77 8.02
C THR A 302 -22.13 10.56 8.98
N PRO A 303 -23.16 11.32 8.49
CA PRO A 303 -24.15 11.87 9.40
C PRO A 303 -24.88 10.68 10.02
N SER A 304 -25.04 10.71 11.35
CA SER A 304 -25.99 9.87 12.05
C SER A 304 -27.38 10.25 11.54
N CYS A 305 -27.95 9.41 10.65
CA CYS A 305 -29.38 9.42 10.39
C CYS A 305 -30.11 8.76 11.55
#